data_925c237b76cf5f2f3d3e43ada24dca4d
#
_entry.id   925c237b76cf5f2f3d3e43ada24dca4d
#
_cell.length_a   1.000
_cell.length_b   1.000
_cell.length_c   1.000
_cell.angle_alpha   90.00
_cell.angle_beta   90.00
_cell.angle_gamma   90.00
#
_symmetry.space_group_name_H-M   'P 1'
#
loop_
_entity.id
_entity.type
_entity.pdbx_description
1 polymer ?
#
loop_
_entity_poly.entity_id
_entity_poly.type
_entity_poly.pdbx_seq_one_letter_code
_entity_poly.pdbx_strand_id
1 'polypeptide(L)'
;MDKFHEQSETGCCLKFNPQPWDEKEITWSSKLFLKDHVVSAFRIPLNFGQVMTKNLEKIQAAAALAAEPIILSDEKSLWGADIYIAVSKEVPGTEMTKISGIFLSKVFEGPFQNIGKWLKDMETFVKTKGQTSKKLYFFYTTCPKCAKFYGKNYVVILAQI
;
A
#
# COMPACT_ATOMS: atom_id res chain seq x y z
N MET A 1 -5.22 13.39 -19.70
CA MET A 1 -6.25 13.18 -18.70
C MET A 1 -5.84 12.08 -17.76
N ASP A 2 -5.90 12.34 -16.49
CA ASP A 2 -5.39 11.42 -15.49
C ASP A 2 -6.37 10.24 -15.33
N LYS A 3 -5.95 9.05 -15.72
CA LYS A 3 -6.77 7.83 -15.62
C LYS A 3 -7.26 7.53 -14.19
N PHE A 4 -6.59 8.10 -13.19
CA PHE A 4 -7.00 8.00 -11.79
C PHE A 4 -8.34 8.69 -11.52
N HIS A 5 -8.59 9.81 -12.15
CA HIS A 5 -9.81 10.57 -11.91
C HIS A 5 -11.03 9.99 -12.64
N GLU A 6 -10.81 9.33 -13.77
CA GLU A 6 -11.93 8.76 -14.56
C GLU A 6 -12.58 7.54 -13.88
N GLN A 7 -11.86 6.84 -13.02
CA GLN A 7 -12.36 5.65 -12.32
C GLN A 7 -12.70 5.89 -10.85
N SER A 8 -12.54 7.12 -10.38
CA SER A 8 -12.79 7.45 -8.98
C SER A 8 -14.11 8.22 -8.82
N GLU A 9 -15.02 7.66 -8.05
CA GLU A 9 -16.29 8.32 -7.72
C GLU A 9 -16.11 9.52 -6.79
N THR A 10 -15.00 9.57 -6.05
CA THR A 10 -14.69 10.66 -5.10
C THR A 10 -13.76 11.71 -5.69
N GLY A 11 -13.13 11.46 -6.84
CA GLY A 11 -12.07 12.28 -7.42
C GLY A 11 -10.72 12.17 -6.68
N CYS A 12 -10.60 11.29 -5.70
CA CYS A 12 -9.40 11.11 -4.85
C CYS A 12 -8.83 9.69 -4.96
N CYS A 13 -9.60 8.69 -4.54
CA CYS A 13 -9.18 7.29 -4.54
C CYS A 13 -10.04 6.45 -5.47
N LEU A 14 -9.44 5.47 -6.11
CA LEU A 14 -10.17 4.47 -6.87
C LEU A 14 -10.96 3.57 -5.91
N LYS A 15 -12.10 3.09 -6.38
CA LYS A 15 -12.84 2.05 -5.68
C LYS A 15 -12.06 0.75 -5.73
N PHE A 16 -11.71 0.23 -4.56
CA PHE A 16 -10.85 -0.97 -4.47
C PHE A 16 -11.64 -2.24 -4.80
N ASN A 17 -11.04 -3.09 -5.63
CA ASN A 17 -11.54 -4.45 -5.89
C ASN A 17 -10.69 -5.46 -5.12
N PRO A 18 -11.23 -6.17 -4.12
CA PRO A 18 -10.47 -7.10 -3.31
C PRO A 18 -10.11 -8.42 -4.01
N GLN A 19 -10.83 -8.80 -5.06
CA GLN A 19 -10.68 -10.13 -5.69
C GLN A 19 -9.25 -10.49 -6.11
N PRO A 20 -8.46 -9.59 -6.75
CA PRO A 20 -7.10 -9.95 -7.15
C PRO A 20 -6.12 -10.10 -5.97
N TRP A 21 -6.52 -9.67 -4.79
CA TRP A 21 -5.65 -9.56 -3.62
C TRP A 21 -5.99 -10.52 -2.48
N ASP A 22 -7.24 -11.00 -2.42
CA ASP A 22 -7.68 -11.80 -1.27
C ASP A 22 -7.28 -13.26 -1.41
N GLU A 23 -6.49 -13.72 -0.43
CA GLU A 23 -5.96 -15.09 -0.36
C GLU A 23 -5.22 -15.50 -1.63
N LYS A 24 -4.36 -14.60 -2.15
CA LYS A 24 -3.59 -14.80 -3.38
C LYS A 24 -2.10 -14.90 -3.11
N GLU A 25 -1.40 -15.58 -4.02
CA GLU A 25 0.04 -15.53 -4.11
C GLU A 25 0.43 -14.55 -5.23
N ILE A 26 1.29 -13.60 -4.90
CA ILE A 26 1.73 -12.54 -5.82
C ILE A 26 3.24 -12.64 -5.96
N THR A 27 3.72 -12.69 -7.19
CA THR A 27 5.16 -12.69 -7.49
C THR A 27 5.53 -11.40 -8.17
N TRP A 28 6.51 -10.69 -7.61
CA TRP A 28 7.10 -9.52 -8.23
C TRP A 28 8.55 -9.80 -8.60
N SER A 29 8.94 -9.31 -9.78
CA SER A 29 10.31 -9.36 -10.27
C SER A 29 10.77 -7.94 -10.60
N SER A 30 11.62 -7.38 -9.74
CA SER A 30 12.15 -6.02 -9.89
C SER A 30 11.07 -4.96 -10.09
N LYS A 31 9.97 -5.05 -9.36
CA LYS A 31 8.90 -4.05 -9.43
C LYS A 31 9.39 -2.73 -8.87
N LEU A 32 9.23 -1.67 -9.66
CA LEU A 32 9.80 -0.36 -9.35
C LEU A 32 8.89 0.45 -8.44
N PHE A 33 9.47 1.00 -7.37
CA PHE A 33 8.81 1.86 -6.42
C PHE A 33 9.63 3.12 -6.14
N LEU A 34 8.93 4.21 -5.91
CA LEU A 34 9.48 5.39 -5.25
C LEU A 34 9.38 5.15 -3.74
N LYS A 35 10.48 5.35 -3.02
CA LYS A 35 10.54 5.18 -1.57
C LYS A 35 10.61 6.53 -0.87
N ASP A 36 9.84 6.69 0.18
CA ASP A 36 9.93 7.84 1.08
C ASP A 36 9.64 7.39 2.51
N HIS A 37 9.70 8.30 3.43
CA HIS A 37 9.50 8.03 4.86
C HIS A 37 8.41 8.92 5.43
N VAL A 38 7.56 8.32 6.26
CA VAL A 38 6.48 9.00 6.99
C VAL A 38 6.81 8.98 8.47
N VAL A 39 6.75 10.15 9.11
CA VAL A 39 6.90 10.26 10.55
C VAL A 39 5.57 9.95 11.22
N SER A 40 5.62 9.13 12.26
CA SER A 40 4.44 8.71 13.01
C SER A 40 4.64 8.92 14.51
N ALA A 41 3.54 9.04 15.26
CA ALA A 41 3.52 8.95 16.70
C ALA A 41 2.56 7.83 17.09
N PHE A 42 3.05 6.80 17.77
CA PHE A 42 2.27 5.61 18.13
C PHE A 42 1.52 5.00 16.93
N ARG A 43 2.19 4.91 15.77
CA ARG A 43 1.66 4.44 14.49
C ARG A 43 0.61 5.34 13.83
N ILE A 44 0.37 6.53 14.39
CA ILE A 44 -0.50 7.52 13.75
C ILE A 44 0.38 8.40 12.87
N PRO A 45 0.19 8.37 11.53
CA PRO A 45 1.03 9.18 10.64
C PRO A 45 0.75 10.67 10.81
N LEU A 46 1.82 11.45 11.01
CA LEU A 46 1.72 12.89 11.23
C LEU A 46 1.85 13.70 9.94
N ASN A 47 2.60 13.20 8.96
CA ASN A 47 2.91 13.93 7.73
C ASN A 47 2.60 13.13 6.45
N PHE A 48 1.75 12.12 6.54
CA PHE A 48 1.42 11.26 5.41
C PHE A 48 0.88 12.03 4.22
N GLY A 49 -0.07 12.93 4.45
CA GLY A 49 -0.67 13.73 3.39
C GLY A 49 0.34 14.62 2.67
N GLN A 50 1.25 15.25 3.40
CA GLN A 50 2.31 16.09 2.83
C GLN A 50 3.28 15.27 1.98
N VAL A 51 3.73 14.12 2.50
CA VAL A 51 4.64 13.21 1.81
C VAL A 51 4.00 12.68 0.53
N MET A 52 2.74 12.27 0.60
CA MET A 52 2.00 11.77 -0.56
C MET A 52 1.81 12.85 -1.63
N THR A 53 1.39 14.05 -1.25
CA THR A 53 1.21 15.17 -2.18
C THR A 53 2.51 15.51 -2.91
N LYS A 54 3.60 15.66 -2.15
CA LYS A 54 4.93 15.94 -2.71
C LYS A 54 5.34 14.88 -3.75
N ASN A 55 5.19 13.62 -3.42
CA ASN A 55 5.62 12.52 -4.30
C ASN A 55 4.70 12.36 -5.50
N LEU A 56 3.39 12.51 -5.34
CA LEU A 56 2.45 12.46 -6.46
C LEU A 56 2.70 13.58 -7.47
N GLU A 57 3.05 14.78 -7.01
CA GLU A 57 3.44 15.88 -7.90
C GLU A 57 4.68 15.53 -8.73
N LYS A 58 5.70 14.94 -8.10
CA LYS A 58 6.92 14.49 -8.79
C LYS A 58 6.63 13.37 -9.78
N ILE A 59 5.79 12.41 -9.41
CA ILE A 59 5.37 11.31 -10.28
C ILE A 59 4.63 11.83 -11.50
N GLN A 60 3.71 12.75 -11.31
CA GLN A 60 2.95 13.37 -12.41
C GLN A 60 3.86 14.17 -13.33
N ALA A 61 4.78 14.96 -12.78
CA ALA A 61 5.74 15.75 -13.55
C ALA A 61 6.65 14.85 -14.40
N ALA A 62 7.00 13.67 -13.92
CA ALA A 62 7.81 12.70 -14.63
C ALA A 62 7.01 11.77 -15.56
N ALA A 63 5.68 11.91 -15.59
CA ALA A 63 4.76 11.01 -16.29
C ALA A 63 4.99 9.53 -15.91
N ALA A 64 5.24 9.27 -14.63
CA ALA A 64 5.65 7.97 -14.10
C ALA A 64 4.52 7.23 -13.34
N LEU A 65 3.26 7.59 -13.58
CA LEU A 65 2.11 6.91 -12.97
C LEU A 65 2.10 5.42 -13.34
N ALA A 66 1.95 4.56 -12.34
CA ALA A 66 1.80 3.13 -12.57
C ALA A 66 0.38 2.83 -13.10
N ALA A 67 0.28 1.76 -13.90
CA ALA A 67 -1.02 1.28 -14.39
C ALA A 67 -1.92 0.83 -13.23
N GLU A 68 -1.33 0.29 -12.17
CA GLU A 68 -2.02 -0.14 -10.95
C GLU A 68 -1.48 0.67 -9.76
N PRO A 69 -2.35 1.42 -9.06
CA PRO A 69 -1.93 2.23 -7.93
C PRO A 69 -1.69 1.36 -6.69
N ILE A 70 -0.44 1.18 -6.34
CA ILE A 70 -0.04 0.42 -5.16
C ILE A 70 0.81 1.33 -4.28
N ILE A 71 0.41 1.47 -3.02
CA ILE A 71 1.16 2.19 -2.00
C ILE A 71 1.36 1.26 -0.83
N LEU A 72 2.59 0.84 -0.61
CA LEU A 72 2.95 -0.07 0.48
C LEU A 72 3.52 0.72 1.65
N SER A 73 3.22 0.27 2.86
CA SER A 73 3.80 0.78 4.08
C SER A 73 4.54 -0.34 4.81
N ASP A 74 5.77 -0.07 5.22
CA ASP A 74 6.57 -0.94 6.07
C ASP A 74 6.66 -0.31 7.45
N GLU A 75 5.82 -0.79 8.35
CA GLU A 75 5.64 -0.20 9.68
C GLU A 75 6.51 -0.89 10.73
N LYS A 76 7.82 -0.72 10.64
CA LYS A 76 8.78 -1.30 11.58
C LYS A 76 8.79 -0.65 12.96
N SER A 77 8.29 0.58 13.07
CA SER A 77 8.42 1.40 14.27
C SER A 77 7.11 2.10 14.60
N LEU A 78 6.90 2.40 15.88
CA LEU A 78 5.80 3.26 16.34
C LEU A 78 5.99 4.72 15.88
N TRP A 79 7.20 5.11 15.46
CA TRP A 79 7.58 6.49 15.18
C TRP A 79 7.74 6.80 13.71
N GLY A 80 7.60 5.82 12.86
CA GLY A 80 7.71 6.04 11.43
C GLY A 80 7.49 4.80 10.61
N ALA A 81 7.31 5.02 9.32
CA ALA A 81 7.14 3.96 8.33
C ALA A 81 7.82 4.34 7.03
N ASP A 82 8.43 3.38 6.37
CA ASP A 82 8.85 3.55 4.97
C ASP A 82 7.64 3.32 4.08
N ILE A 83 7.45 4.20 3.10
CA ILE A 83 6.40 4.04 2.10
C ILE A 83 7.00 3.78 0.73
N TYR A 84 6.30 2.99 -0.05
CA TYR A 84 6.70 2.58 -1.39
C TYR A 84 5.52 2.82 -2.33
N ILE A 85 5.72 3.72 -3.29
CA ILE A 85 4.70 4.09 -4.28
C ILE A 85 5.08 3.47 -5.61
N ALA A 86 4.24 2.59 -6.15
CA ALA A 86 4.48 1.98 -7.45
C ALA A 86 4.55 3.04 -8.54
N VAL A 87 5.57 2.95 -9.40
CA VAL A 87 5.77 3.87 -10.52
C VAL A 87 6.11 3.09 -11.78
N SER A 88 5.83 3.69 -12.94
CA SER A 88 6.11 3.06 -14.24
C SER A 88 7.54 3.24 -14.71
N LYS A 89 8.24 4.25 -14.18
CA LYS A 89 9.63 4.58 -14.51
C LYS A 89 10.27 5.40 -13.40
N GLU A 90 11.57 5.64 -13.50
CA GLU A 90 12.31 6.43 -12.52
C GLU A 90 11.76 7.86 -12.41
N VAL A 91 11.73 8.38 -11.18
CA VAL A 91 11.28 9.73 -10.87
C VAL A 91 12.47 10.54 -10.36
N PRO A 92 12.91 11.58 -11.08
CA PRO A 92 14.04 12.40 -10.64
C PRO A 92 13.81 13.07 -9.27
N GLY A 93 14.87 13.17 -8.48
CA GLY A 93 14.83 13.80 -7.18
C GLY A 93 14.15 12.98 -6.08
N THR A 94 14.01 11.68 -6.29
CA THR A 94 13.42 10.75 -5.31
C THR A 94 14.33 9.54 -5.11
N GLU A 95 14.12 8.83 -3.99
CA GLU A 95 14.77 7.54 -3.77
C GLU A 95 13.97 6.46 -4.51
N MET A 96 14.65 5.69 -5.34
CA MET A 96 14.05 4.60 -6.10
C MET A 96 14.49 3.26 -5.53
N THR A 97 13.58 2.30 -5.54
CA THR A 97 13.88 0.92 -5.12
C THR A 97 13.10 -0.09 -5.97
N LYS A 98 13.57 -1.31 -5.98
CA LYS A 98 12.89 -2.42 -6.64
C LYS A 98 12.57 -3.49 -5.61
N ILE A 99 11.37 -4.02 -5.68
CA ILE A 99 10.91 -5.09 -4.79
C ILE A 99 10.70 -6.35 -5.61
N SER A 100 11.33 -7.44 -5.17
CA SER A 100 11.20 -8.76 -5.78
C SER A 100 10.87 -9.79 -4.71
N GLY A 101 10.16 -10.82 -5.08
CA GLY A 101 9.85 -11.93 -4.20
C GLY A 101 8.47 -12.51 -4.43
N ILE A 102 8.16 -13.47 -3.59
CA ILE A 102 6.85 -14.12 -3.54
C ILE A 102 6.14 -13.62 -2.28
N PHE A 103 4.90 -13.21 -2.43
CA PHE A 103 4.08 -12.63 -1.36
C PHE A 103 2.77 -13.39 -1.26
N LEU A 104 2.35 -13.67 -0.03
CA LEU A 104 0.97 -14.06 0.24
C LEU A 104 0.18 -12.81 0.59
N SER A 105 -0.96 -12.65 -0.04
CA SER A 105 -1.81 -11.47 0.08
C SER A 105 -3.17 -11.83 0.64
N LYS A 106 -3.65 -11.05 1.60
CA LYS A 106 -4.99 -11.20 2.15
C LYS A 106 -5.61 -9.82 2.41
N VAL A 107 -6.89 -9.70 2.11
CA VAL A 107 -7.66 -8.46 2.29
C VAL A 107 -8.42 -8.50 3.61
N PHE A 108 -8.36 -7.39 4.34
CA PHE A 108 -9.11 -7.20 5.58
C PHE A 108 -10.02 -5.99 5.42
N GLU A 109 -11.24 -6.10 5.93
CA GLU A 109 -12.22 -5.03 5.94
C GLU A 109 -12.51 -4.61 7.37
N GLY A 110 -12.62 -3.31 7.61
CA GLY A 110 -13.01 -2.77 8.90
C GLY A 110 -12.13 -1.61 9.37
N PRO A 111 -12.37 -1.12 10.59
CA PRO A 111 -11.60 -0.02 11.15
C PRO A 111 -10.16 -0.43 11.46
N PHE A 112 -9.25 0.52 11.32
CA PHE A 112 -7.81 0.30 11.52
C PHE A 112 -7.47 -0.21 12.93
N GLN A 113 -8.32 0.04 13.91
CA GLN A 113 -8.17 -0.47 15.27
C GLN A 113 -8.10 -2.00 15.33
N ASN A 114 -8.59 -2.69 14.30
CA ASN A 114 -8.55 -4.15 14.19
C ASN A 114 -7.20 -4.69 13.72
N ILE A 115 -6.19 -3.85 13.54
CA ILE A 115 -4.87 -4.25 13.00
C ILE A 115 -4.26 -5.42 13.77
N GLY A 116 -4.37 -5.43 15.09
CA GLY A 116 -3.85 -6.53 15.91
C GLY A 116 -4.46 -7.88 15.59
N LYS A 117 -5.76 -7.90 15.35
CA LYS A 117 -6.48 -9.11 14.91
C LYS A 117 -6.07 -9.51 13.50
N TRP A 118 -5.97 -8.55 12.59
CA TRP A 118 -5.57 -8.80 11.22
C TRP A 118 -4.17 -9.42 11.11
N LEU A 119 -3.24 -8.95 11.95
CA LEU A 119 -1.88 -9.50 12.00
C LEU A 119 -1.89 -10.97 12.43
N LYS A 120 -2.71 -11.33 13.42
CA LYS A 120 -2.88 -12.72 13.85
C LYS A 120 -3.51 -13.59 12.76
N ASP A 121 -4.54 -13.07 12.12
CA ASP A 121 -5.24 -13.76 11.04
C ASP A 121 -4.31 -13.97 9.84
N MET A 122 -3.47 -12.98 9.53
CA MET A 122 -2.47 -13.07 8.47
C MET A 122 -1.39 -14.11 8.80
N GLU A 123 -0.91 -14.13 10.03
CA GLU A 123 0.06 -15.14 10.48
C GLU A 123 -0.51 -16.56 10.34
N THR A 124 -1.76 -16.75 10.75
CA THR A 124 -2.47 -18.03 10.60
C THR A 124 -2.58 -18.41 9.12
N PHE A 125 -2.97 -17.48 8.26
CA PHE A 125 -3.07 -17.71 6.83
C PHE A 125 -1.73 -18.14 6.21
N VAL A 126 -0.63 -17.48 6.56
CA VAL A 126 0.71 -17.83 6.09
C VAL A 126 1.08 -19.25 6.54
N LYS A 127 0.80 -19.60 7.78
CA LYS A 127 1.04 -20.95 8.32
C LYS A 127 0.22 -22.02 7.62
N THR A 128 -1.02 -21.74 7.26
CA THR A 128 -1.86 -22.70 6.51
C THR A 128 -1.29 -23.02 5.14
N LYS A 129 -0.45 -22.13 4.58
CA LYS A 129 0.27 -22.35 3.33
C LYS A 129 1.63 -23.03 3.53
N GLY A 130 1.95 -23.45 4.74
CA GLY A 130 3.24 -24.07 5.07
C GLY A 130 4.41 -23.10 4.98
N GLN A 131 4.19 -21.81 5.13
CA GLN A 131 5.19 -20.77 4.95
C GLN A 131 5.45 -19.98 6.24
N THR A 132 6.53 -19.21 6.22
CA THR A 132 6.90 -18.28 7.28
C THR A 132 7.08 -16.90 6.68
N SER A 133 6.46 -15.90 7.28
CA SER A 133 6.59 -14.51 6.85
C SER A 133 7.97 -13.95 7.18
N LYS A 134 8.66 -13.42 6.17
CA LYS A 134 9.94 -12.71 6.33
C LYS A 134 9.74 -11.22 6.59
N LYS A 135 8.74 -10.64 5.97
CA LYS A 135 8.42 -9.22 6.04
C LYS A 135 6.97 -8.98 5.70
N LEU A 136 6.34 -8.02 6.38
CA LEU A 136 4.96 -7.61 6.11
C LEU A 136 4.93 -6.21 5.52
N TYR A 137 4.09 -6.04 4.50
CA TYR A 137 3.75 -4.73 3.94
C TYR A 137 2.25 -4.51 4.07
N PHE A 138 1.86 -3.28 4.34
CA PHE A 138 0.46 -2.86 4.39
C PHE A 138 0.14 -2.03 3.16
N PHE A 139 -0.94 -2.37 2.49
CA PHE A 139 -1.48 -1.58 1.40
C PHE A 139 -2.82 -0.99 1.82
N TYR A 140 -2.79 0.30 2.15
CA TYR A 140 -4.00 1.06 2.48
C TYR A 140 -4.65 1.52 1.18
N THR A 141 -5.79 0.94 0.85
CA THR A 141 -6.40 1.08 -0.47
C THR A 141 -7.15 2.39 -0.68
N THR A 142 -7.60 3.02 0.42
CA THR A 142 -8.34 4.27 0.39
C THR A 142 -7.95 5.16 1.56
N CYS A 143 -8.02 6.49 1.35
CA CYS A 143 -7.90 7.43 2.46
C CYS A 143 -9.17 7.41 3.33
N PRO A 144 -9.14 7.94 4.58
CA PRO A 144 -10.31 7.91 5.47
C PRO A 144 -11.57 8.53 4.87
N LYS A 145 -11.43 9.62 4.12
CA LYS A 145 -12.56 10.29 3.43
C LYS A 145 -13.22 9.37 2.41
N CYS A 146 -12.41 8.70 1.58
CA CYS A 146 -12.91 7.82 0.54
C CYS A 146 -13.46 6.52 1.13
N ALA A 147 -12.86 5.99 2.18
CA ALA A 147 -13.39 4.84 2.90
C ALA A 147 -14.79 5.12 3.45
N LYS A 148 -15.02 6.31 3.99
CA LYS A 148 -16.34 6.74 4.46
C LYS A 148 -17.35 6.86 3.31
N PHE A 149 -16.91 7.44 2.19
CA PHE A 149 -17.77 7.60 1.01
C PHE A 149 -18.18 6.26 0.42
N TYR A 150 -17.24 5.33 0.23
CA TYR A 150 -17.53 3.99 -0.31
C TYR A 150 -18.22 3.07 0.70
N GLY A 151 -18.25 3.44 1.98
CA GLY A 151 -18.84 2.64 3.04
C GLY A 151 -18.01 1.45 3.47
N LYS A 152 -16.77 1.32 2.96
CA LYS A 152 -15.86 0.22 3.27
C LYS A 152 -14.42 0.69 3.34
N ASN A 153 -13.68 0.15 4.29
CA ASN A 153 -12.23 0.34 4.40
C ASN A 153 -11.54 -1.01 4.22
N TYR A 154 -10.77 -1.14 3.14
CA TYR A 154 -10.00 -2.34 2.86
C TYR A 154 -8.52 -2.08 3.10
N VAL A 155 -7.88 -3.01 3.79
CA VAL A 155 -6.42 -3.03 3.95
C VAL A 155 -5.92 -4.37 3.44
N VAL A 156 -4.91 -4.35 2.57
CA VAL A 156 -4.24 -5.57 2.11
C VAL A 156 -2.97 -5.74 2.90
N ILE A 157 -2.75 -6.94 3.45
CA ILE A 157 -1.49 -7.30 4.06
C ILE A 157 -0.77 -8.26 3.12
N LEU A 158 0.48 -7.92 2.80
CA LEU A 158 1.36 -8.71 1.95
C LEU A 158 2.48 -9.29 2.82
N ALA A 159 2.55 -10.62 2.87
CA ALA A 159 3.60 -11.31 3.60
C ALA A 159 4.63 -11.87 2.61
N GLN A 160 5.84 -11.38 2.67
CA GLN A 160 6.94 -11.94 1.88
C GLN A 160 7.35 -13.28 2.48
N ILE A 161 7.41 -14.30 1.66
CA ILE A 161 7.74 -15.67 2.03
C ILE A 161 9.03 -16.18 1.38
#